data_eb64638cd582eb4bf30009d3e0478eb3
#
_entry.id   eb64638cd582eb4bf30009d3e0478eb3
#
_cell.length_a   1.000
_cell.length_b   1.000
_cell.length_c   1.000
_cell.angle_alpha   90.00
_cell.angle_beta   90.00
_cell.angle_gamma   90.00
#
_symmetry.space_group_name_H-M   'P 1'
#
loop_
_entity.id
_entity.type
_entity.pdbx_description
1 polymer ?
#
loop_
_entity_poly.entity_id
_entity_poly.type
_entity_poly.pdbx_seq_one_letter_code
_entity_poly.pdbx_strand_id
1 'polypeptide(L)'
;MSSSRFCRHALAALAFCVPCSVFPGSAFAATLADSLTPKAGYTGEFAVLLDGGEDRGDAYAGQFHVGADLDLARLAGWNGAAVHLNISSRHGDNLATDEIGNSTSVQEIFGGQGERLANLTLEQKLFDDRLVLEGGRTVANIHFLGSDLCSYFQLNAACGNPTFVFRTSSFTWWPVSSWGAHAKAWITPTVYAHLGAYEVNPHQADNGQHGLTWNTKDSTGVILPFALGYKTTPETARLPSMVEFGGWHDRSDYTDPLADANGDPAQSSGLPYAMHDRRSGVYLRFEQQLTRPSVNDDRGLIVFGNALRQVDGEAIEDYFIDLGFVQKGTFRNRPLDSVAFVITQQHYSDEAIDNLRLTRAANGGSGSPHHSQTMMELSYGIQLTPALRIAPNLIYAIHPDQFAEPDRTQDLPNAFIAGLRVDLSLTPALKAAGRQFTRSATKG
;
A
#
# COMPACT_ATOMS: atom_id res chain seq x y z
N MET A 1 28.12 -0.98 -36.18
CA MET A 1 28.15 -2.42 -36.53
C MET A 1 28.52 -3.20 -35.27
N SER A 2 27.84 -4.25 -34.99
CA SER A 2 27.93 -5.21 -33.86
C SER A 2 26.97 -4.85 -32.70
N SER A 3 25.76 -5.30 -32.74
CA SER A 3 25.10 -6.54 -32.27
C SER A 3 25.19 -6.73 -30.76
N SER A 4 24.13 -6.30 -30.07
CA SER A 4 23.77 -6.93 -28.77
C SER A 4 22.37 -7.56 -28.89
N ARG A 5 22.35 -8.82 -29.31
CA ARG A 5 21.29 -9.77 -29.00
C ARG A 5 21.69 -10.43 -27.70
N PHE A 6 20.99 -10.15 -26.59
CA PHE A 6 20.89 -11.13 -25.51
C PHE A 6 19.69 -10.83 -24.60
N CYS A 7 18.99 -11.86 -24.30
CA CYS A 7 17.93 -12.07 -23.31
C CYS A 7 16.48 -11.82 -23.74
N ARG A 8 16.03 -12.53 -24.76
CA ARG A 8 14.65 -13.01 -24.83
C ARG A 8 14.68 -14.50 -24.47
N HIS A 9 13.96 -14.92 -23.46
CA HIS A 9 13.49 -16.25 -23.04
C HIS A 9 13.74 -16.51 -21.58
N ALA A 10 12.71 -16.35 -20.76
CA ALA A 10 12.38 -17.22 -19.65
C ALA A 10 11.12 -16.70 -18.92
N LEU A 11 9.97 -16.72 -19.56
CA LEU A 11 8.68 -16.84 -18.87
C LEU A 11 8.03 -18.08 -19.45
N ALA A 12 8.35 -19.23 -18.88
CA ALA A 12 7.63 -20.46 -19.16
C ALA A 12 6.24 -20.36 -18.57
N ALA A 13 5.23 -20.23 -19.41
CA ALA A 13 3.83 -20.38 -19.07
C ALA A 13 3.62 -21.80 -18.53
N LEU A 14 3.40 -21.93 -17.22
CA LEU A 14 2.87 -23.14 -16.60
C LEU A 14 1.39 -23.25 -16.98
N ALA A 15 1.13 -23.89 -18.12
CA ALA A 15 -0.21 -24.32 -18.52
C ALA A 15 -0.57 -25.53 -17.68
N PHE A 16 -1.36 -25.35 -16.63
CA PHE A 16 -1.97 -26.46 -15.89
C PHE A 16 -3.24 -26.94 -16.63
N CYS A 17 -3.19 -28.14 -17.19
CA CYS A 17 -4.38 -28.87 -17.62
C CYS A 17 -5.20 -29.30 -16.39
N VAL A 18 -6.31 -28.65 -16.13
CA VAL A 18 -7.31 -29.12 -15.17
C VAL A 18 -8.23 -30.11 -15.89
N PRO A 19 -8.41 -31.35 -15.41
CA PRO A 19 -9.40 -32.26 -15.99
C PRO A 19 -10.82 -31.72 -15.75
N CYS A 20 -11.53 -31.40 -16.81
CA CYS A 20 -12.96 -31.06 -16.75
C CYS A 20 -13.78 -32.33 -16.43
N SER A 21 -14.07 -32.57 -15.15
CA SER A 21 -15.13 -33.48 -14.73
C SER A 21 -16.49 -32.74 -14.76
N VAL A 22 -17.44 -33.29 -15.47
CA VAL A 22 -18.80 -32.71 -15.61
C VAL A 22 -19.55 -32.93 -14.29
N PHE A 23 -19.78 -31.88 -13.51
CA PHE A 23 -20.63 -31.92 -12.31
C PHE A 23 -22.10 -31.63 -12.66
N PRO A 24 -23.08 -32.27 -12.01
CA PRO A 24 -24.51 -31.93 -12.16
C PRO A 24 -24.73 -30.50 -11.58
N GLY A 25 -25.42 -29.64 -12.34
CA GLY A 25 -25.46 -28.18 -12.12
C GLY A 25 -25.94 -27.71 -10.74
N SER A 26 -26.81 -28.42 -10.03
CA SER A 26 -27.25 -28.03 -8.67
C SER A 26 -26.20 -28.32 -7.58
N ALA A 27 -25.49 -29.45 -7.69
CA ALA A 27 -24.41 -29.80 -6.77
C ALA A 27 -23.20 -28.87 -6.95
N PHE A 28 -22.88 -28.48 -8.18
CA PHE A 28 -21.83 -27.51 -8.47
C PHE A 28 -22.14 -26.12 -7.88
N ALA A 29 -23.40 -25.64 -8.00
CA ALA A 29 -23.80 -24.35 -7.44
C ALA A 29 -23.73 -24.32 -5.91
N ALA A 30 -24.10 -25.38 -5.21
CA ALA A 30 -23.99 -25.50 -3.77
C ALA A 30 -22.53 -25.54 -3.33
N THR A 31 -21.69 -26.32 -4.01
CA THR A 31 -20.24 -26.41 -3.73
C THR A 31 -19.53 -25.07 -4.00
N LEU A 32 -19.88 -24.35 -5.06
CA LEU A 32 -19.33 -23.02 -5.36
C LEU A 32 -19.69 -22.02 -4.25
N ALA A 33 -20.94 -21.99 -3.78
CA ALA A 33 -21.37 -21.08 -2.73
C ALA A 33 -20.64 -21.34 -1.39
N ASP A 34 -20.35 -22.61 -1.08
CA ASP A 34 -19.61 -23.00 0.13
C ASP A 34 -18.10 -22.72 0.01
N SER A 35 -17.59 -22.67 -1.22
CA SER A 35 -16.17 -22.41 -1.52
C SER A 35 -15.86 -20.92 -1.65
N LEU A 36 -16.88 -20.06 -1.83
CA LEU A 36 -16.73 -18.64 -2.07
C LEU A 36 -16.87 -17.83 -0.79
N THR A 37 -15.86 -17.00 -0.50
CA THR A 37 -15.92 -16.02 0.58
C THR A 37 -15.97 -14.60 -0.02
N PRO A 38 -17.18 -13.99 -0.12
CA PRO A 38 -17.30 -12.64 -0.66
C PRO A 38 -16.72 -11.60 0.29
N LYS A 39 -16.20 -10.52 -0.29
CA LYS A 39 -15.66 -9.34 0.38
C LYS A 39 -16.26 -8.10 -0.26
N ALA A 40 -16.69 -7.12 0.55
CA ALA A 40 -17.05 -5.81 0.06
C ALA A 40 -16.98 -4.79 1.19
N GLY A 41 -16.69 -3.55 0.82
CA GLY A 41 -16.67 -2.45 1.76
C GLY A 41 -16.57 -1.11 1.07
N TYR A 42 -16.70 -0.09 1.89
CA TYR A 42 -16.51 1.29 1.50
C TYR A 42 -15.64 2.00 2.54
N THR A 43 -14.66 2.77 2.09
CA THR A 43 -13.92 3.71 2.92
C THR A 43 -14.10 5.10 2.33
N GLY A 44 -14.45 6.08 3.18
CA GLY A 44 -14.54 7.49 2.82
C GLY A 44 -13.64 8.31 3.73
N GLU A 45 -12.93 9.28 3.17
CA GLU A 45 -12.02 10.18 3.88
C GLU A 45 -12.31 11.63 3.50
N PHE A 46 -12.88 12.38 4.44
CA PHE A 46 -13.03 13.82 4.36
C PHE A 46 -11.87 14.50 5.08
N ALA A 47 -11.36 15.58 4.53
CA ALA A 47 -10.33 16.40 5.14
C ALA A 47 -10.58 17.88 4.87
N VAL A 48 -10.33 18.75 5.85
CA VAL A 48 -10.47 20.21 5.74
C VAL A 48 -9.21 20.87 6.29
N LEU A 49 -8.65 21.81 5.53
CA LEU A 49 -7.52 22.63 5.95
C LEU A 49 -8.01 23.76 6.88
N LEU A 50 -7.62 23.68 8.14
CA LEU A 50 -8.02 24.64 9.17
C LEU A 50 -7.09 25.86 9.22
N ASP A 51 -5.78 25.62 8.99
CA ASP A 51 -4.76 26.67 9.02
C ASP A 51 -3.52 26.30 8.21
N GLY A 52 -2.81 27.27 7.66
CA GLY A 52 -1.63 27.07 6.83
C GLY A 52 -1.96 26.59 5.41
N GLY A 53 -1.00 25.90 4.77
CA GLY A 53 -1.11 25.50 3.38
C GLY A 53 -1.13 26.68 2.41
N GLU A 54 -1.59 26.48 1.20
CA GLU A 54 -1.67 27.50 0.14
C GLU A 54 -3.02 28.19 0.13
N ASP A 55 -4.10 27.42 0.04
CA ASP A 55 -5.48 27.92 0.03
C ASP A 55 -6.33 27.19 1.06
N ARG A 56 -7.43 27.80 1.48
CA ARG A 56 -8.40 27.17 2.40
C ARG A 56 -9.42 26.38 1.61
N GLY A 57 -9.58 25.12 1.97
CA GLY A 57 -10.56 24.27 1.34
C GLY A 57 -10.74 22.94 2.04
N ASP A 58 -11.51 22.08 1.41
CA ASP A 58 -11.78 20.73 1.86
C ASP A 58 -11.77 19.77 0.66
N ALA A 59 -11.49 18.51 0.94
CA ALA A 59 -11.52 17.47 -0.06
C ALA A 59 -12.14 16.19 0.51
N TYR A 60 -12.71 15.41 -0.39
CA TYR A 60 -13.26 14.11 -0.08
C TYR A 60 -12.72 13.05 -1.04
N ALA A 61 -12.23 11.94 -0.51
CA ALA A 61 -11.87 10.75 -1.27
C ALA A 61 -12.69 9.54 -0.81
N GLY A 62 -13.08 8.69 -1.75
CA GLY A 62 -13.84 7.49 -1.46
C GLY A 62 -13.33 6.28 -2.22
N GLN A 63 -13.42 5.10 -1.60
CA GLN A 63 -13.08 3.82 -2.19
C GLN A 63 -14.15 2.78 -1.93
N PHE A 64 -14.77 2.25 -2.98
CA PHE A 64 -15.45 0.96 -2.94
C PHE A 64 -14.47 -0.15 -3.26
N HIS A 65 -14.62 -1.27 -2.56
CA HIS A 65 -13.97 -2.51 -2.97
C HIS A 65 -14.98 -3.66 -2.96
N VAL A 66 -14.84 -4.55 -3.93
CA VAL A 66 -15.61 -5.80 -4.01
C VAL A 66 -14.68 -6.90 -4.48
N GLY A 67 -14.83 -8.07 -3.89
CA GLY A 67 -13.98 -9.20 -4.22
C GLY A 67 -14.49 -10.51 -3.66
N ALA A 68 -13.71 -11.55 -3.84
CA ALA A 68 -13.98 -12.86 -3.28
C ALA A 68 -12.69 -13.68 -3.17
N ASP A 69 -12.64 -14.55 -2.17
CA ASP A 69 -11.72 -15.68 -2.13
C ASP A 69 -12.45 -16.96 -2.50
N LEU A 70 -11.87 -17.75 -3.40
CA LEU A 70 -12.37 -19.03 -3.84
C LEU A 70 -11.47 -20.15 -3.35
N ASP A 71 -11.96 -20.97 -2.44
CA ASP A 71 -11.27 -22.14 -1.89
C ASP A 71 -11.35 -23.30 -2.90
N LEU A 72 -10.22 -23.60 -3.56
CA LEU A 72 -10.14 -24.65 -4.57
C LEU A 72 -10.09 -26.06 -3.95
N ALA A 73 -9.73 -26.20 -2.68
CA ALA A 73 -9.81 -27.49 -2.00
C ALA A 73 -11.27 -27.95 -1.88
N ARG A 74 -12.17 -27.02 -1.49
CA ARG A 74 -13.62 -27.31 -1.41
C ARG A 74 -14.28 -27.44 -2.76
N LEU A 75 -13.88 -26.61 -3.73
CA LEU A 75 -14.49 -26.58 -5.06
C LEU A 75 -14.06 -27.76 -5.93
N ALA A 76 -12.78 -28.11 -5.92
CA ALA A 76 -12.16 -29.02 -6.89
C ALA A 76 -11.23 -30.06 -6.25
N GLY A 77 -11.13 -30.13 -4.93
CA GLY A 77 -10.21 -31.04 -4.23
C GLY A 77 -8.73 -30.65 -4.34
N TRP A 78 -8.44 -29.41 -4.78
CA TRP A 78 -7.05 -28.92 -4.89
C TRP A 78 -6.60 -28.31 -3.56
N ASN A 79 -6.03 -29.15 -2.70
CA ASN A 79 -5.66 -28.81 -1.36
C ASN A 79 -4.61 -27.67 -1.29
N GLY A 80 -4.87 -26.69 -0.40
CA GLY A 80 -4.01 -25.55 -0.17
C GLY A 80 -4.07 -24.48 -1.26
N ALA A 81 -4.91 -24.66 -2.30
CA ALA A 81 -5.03 -23.68 -3.37
C ALA A 81 -6.24 -22.75 -3.18
N ALA A 82 -6.06 -21.46 -3.48
CA ALA A 82 -7.12 -20.46 -3.49
C ALA A 82 -6.94 -19.45 -4.63
N VAL A 83 -8.06 -18.89 -5.12
CA VAL A 83 -8.04 -17.73 -6.02
C VAL A 83 -8.56 -16.52 -5.28
N HIS A 84 -7.84 -15.41 -5.39
CA HIS A 84 -8.19 -14.13 -4.80
C HIS A 84 -8.55 -13.12 -5.90
N LEU A 85 -9.72 -12.50 -5.79
CA LEU A 85 -10.19 -11.44 -6.68
C LEU A 85 -10.52 -10.20 -5.85
N ASN A 86 -10.02 -9.03 -6.27
CA ASN A 86 -10.46 -7.74 -5.76
C ASN A 86 -10.53 -6.71 -6.88
N ILE A 87 -11.65 -5.98 -6.90
CA ILE A 87 -11.87 -4.81 -7.74
C ILE A 87 -12.04 -3.62 -6.79
N SER A 88 -11.38 -2.51 -7.11
CA SER A 88 -11.47 -1.25 -6.39
C SER A 88 -12.03 -0.16 -7.30
N SER A 89 -12.87 0.72 -6.76
CA SER A 89 -13.33 1.93 -7.43
C SER A 89 -13.04 3.11 -6.53
N ARG A 90 -12.12 4.00 -6.94
CA ARG A 90 -11.70 5.20 -6.20
C ARG A 90 -12.18 6.46 -6.90
N HIS A 91 -12.59 7.46 -6.10
CA HIS A 91 -13.10 8.75 -6.59
C HIS A 91 -12.81 9.86 -5.59
N GLY A 92 -12.89 11.10 -6.04
CA GLY A 92 -12.78 12.30 -5.22
C GLY A 92 -11.49 13.07 -5.48
N ASP A 93 -11.18 13.98 -4.55
CA ASP A 93 -10.14 15.01 -4.67
C ASP A 93 -9.08 14.83 -3.57
N ASN A 94 -7.93 15.51 -3.70
CA ASN A 94 -6.78 15.38 -2.80
C ASN A 94 -6.45 16.70 -2.12
N LEU A 95 -6.78 16.84 -0.86
CA LEU A 95 -6.49 18.07 -0.11
C LEU A 95 -5.00 18.45 -0.14
N ALA A 96 -4.10 17.47 -0.21
CA ALA A 96 -2.67 17.73 -0.20
C ALA A 96 -2.21 18.53 -1.42
N THR A 97 -2.59 18.11 -2.63
CA THR A 97 -2.21 18.82 -3.86
C THR A 97 -3.07 20.05 -4.13
N ASP A 98 -4.35 20.02 -3.72
CA ASP A 98 -5.33 21.01 -4.16
C ASP A 98 -5.33 22.23 -3.23
N GLU A 99 -5.04 22.05 -1.93
CA GLU A 99 -5.17 23.12 -0.93
C GLU A 99 -3.90 23.32 -0.09
N ILE A 100 -3.19 22.22 0.28
CA ILE A 100 -1.95 22.35 1.06
C ILE A 100 -0.79 22.75 0.15
N GLY A 101 -0.75 22.19 -1.06
CA GLY A 101 0.30 22.35 -2.05
C GLY A 101 1.45 21.33 -1.95
N ASN A 102 1.32 20.30 -1.11
CA ASN A 102 2.33 19.25 -0.97
C ASN A 102 1.94 17.95 -1.68
N SER A 103 2.89 17.05 -1.87
CA SER A 103 2.69 15.81 -2.61
C SER A 103 2.32 14.60 -1.73
N THR A 104 2.47 14.71 -0.39
CA THR A 104 2.12 13.63 0.54
C THR A 104 0.66 13.75 0.96
N SER A 105 -0.19 12.83 0.46
CA SER A 105 -1.62 12.88 0.73
C SER A 105 -1.96 12.72 2.21
N VAL A 106 -2.93 13.52 2.68
CA VAL A 106 -3.57 13.38 3.99
C VAL A 106 -4.84 12.50 3.92
N GLN A 107 -5.07 11.88 2.76
CA GLN A 107 -6.15 10.93 2.48
C GLN A 107 -5.51 9.67 1.88
N GLU A 108 -5.38 8.62 2.71
CA GLU A 108 -4.65 7.37 2.36
C GLU A 108 -5.24 6.68 1.13
N ILE A 109 -6.57 6.73 0.99
CA ILE A 109 -7.26 6.09 -0.12
C ILE A 109 -7.24 6.90 -1.42
N PHE A 110 -6.67 8.12 -1.45
CA PHE A 110 -6.54 8.87 -2.69
C PHE A 110 -5.42 8.30 -3.57
N GLY A 111 -5.65 8.28 -4.88
CA GLY A 111 -4.71 7.76 -5.89
C GLY A 111 -5.22 6.48 -6.57
N GLY A 112 -4.82 6.27 -7.84
CA GLY A 112 -5.32 5.14 -8.63
C GLY A 112 -6.81 5.23 -8.91
N GLN A 113 -7.28 6.42 -9.28
CA GLN A 113 -8.69 6.75 -9.49
C GLN A 113 -9.37 5.87 -10.55
N GLY A 114 -10.71 5.73 -10.43
CA GLY A 114 -11.53 4.90 -11.30
C GLY A 114 -11.63 3.44 -10.83
N GLU A 115 -12.23 2.60 -11.68
CA GLU A 115 -12.42 1.16 -11.44
C GLU A 115 -11.17 0.41 -11.87
N ARG A 116 -10.63 -0.42 -10.96
CA ARG A 116 -9.40 -1.19 -11.22
C ARG A 116 -9.51 -2.62 -10.71
N LEU A 117 -9.05 -3.57 -11.53
CA LEU A 117 -8.70 -4.91 -11.07
C LEU A 117 -7.43 -4.79 -10.21
N ALA A 118 -7.61 -4.76 -8.90
CA ALA A 118 -6.51 -4.57 -7.96
C ALA A 118 -5.78 -5.88 -7.61
N ASN A 119 -6.50 -7.01 -7.64
CA ASN A 119 -5.92 -8.33 -7.41
C ASN A 119 -6.70 -9.42 -8.17
N LEU A 120 -5.98 -10.29 -8.86
CA LEU A 120 -6.42 -11.58 -9.37
C LEU A 120 -5.26 -12.55 -9.34
N THR A 121 -5.20 -13.36 -8.28
CA THR A 121 -4.06 -14.25 -8.01
C THR A 121 -4.49 -15.66 -7.72
N LEU A 122 -3.57 -16.59 -7.95
CA LEU A 122 -3.61 -17.96 -7.46
C LEU A 122 -2.60 -18.09 -6.32
N GLU A 123 -3.10 -18.46 -5.14
CA GLU A 123 -2.30 -18.85 -3.98
C GLU A 123 -2.19 -20.38 -3.89
N GLN A 124 -1.02 -20.90 -3.52
CA GLN A 124 -0.80 -22.29 -3.17
C GLN A 124 -0.04 -22.39 -1.86
N LYS A 125 -0.66 -22.97 -0.85
CA LYS A 125 -0.03 -23.36 0.42
C LYS A 125 0.49 -24.77 0.36
N LEU A 126 1.70 -24.98 0.85
CA LEU A 126 2.42 -26.25 0.83
C LEU A 126 3.04 -26.53 2.21
N PHE A 127 3.26 -27.82 2.53
CA PHE A 127 3.95 -28.25 3.74
C PHE A 127 3.28 -27.77 5.04
N ASP A 128 1.97 -27.98 5.18
CA ASP A 128 1.17 -27.50 6.30
C ASP A 128 1.27 -25.96 6.48
N ASP A 129 1.06 -25.23 5.39
CA ASP A 129 1.09 -23.76 5.28
C ASP A 129 2.48 -23.13 5.56
N ARG A 130 3.54 -23.95 5.62
CA ARG A 130 4.91 -23.43 5.82
C ARG A 130 5.49 -22.73 4.60
N LEU A 131 5.02 -23.03 3.40
CA LEU A 131 5.38 -22.33 2.19
C LEU A 131 4.12 -21.84 1.50
N VAL A 132 4.02 -20.53 1.30
CA VAL A 132 2.94 -19.86 0.56
C VAL A 132 3.55 -19.31 -0.72
N LEU A 133 3.00 -19.71 -1.86
CA LEU A 133 3.30 -19.18 -3.18
C LEU A 133 2.06 -18.47 -3.69
N GLU A 134 2.21 -17.27 -4.19
CA GLU A 134 1.10 -16.54 -4.80
C GLU A 134 1.60 -15.80 -6.04
N GLY A 135 0.77 -15.75 -7.09
CA GLY A 135 1.12 -15.05 -8.31
C GLY A 135 -0.08 -14.73 -9.19
N GLY A 136 0.05 -13.66 -9.98
CA GLY A 136 -0.99 -13.16 -10.87
C GLY A 136 -0.93 -11.66 -11.04
N ARG A 137 -2.09 -11.01 -11.20
CA ARG A 137 -2.24 -9.54 -11.16
C ARG A 137 -2.35 -9.11 -9.70
N THR A 138 -1.38 -8.35 -9.22
CA THR A 138 -1.30 -7.96 -7.81
C THR A 138 -0.43 -6.73 -7.61
N VAL A 139 -0.20 -6.33 -6.37
CA VAL A 139 0.64 -5.20 -5.99
C VAL A 139 1.63 -5.62 -4.90
N ALA A 140 2.83 -5.07 -4.91
CA ALA A 140 3.86 -5.43 -3.95
C ALA A 140 3.52 -4.97 -2.52
N ASN A 141 2.88 -3.81 -2.36
CA ASN A 141 2.64 -3.19 -1.04
C ASN A 141 1.62 -3.92 -0.16
N ILE A 142 0.82 -4.84 -0.68
CA ILE A 142 -0.05 -5.68 0.17
C ILE A 142 0.69 -6.89 0.75
N HIS A 143 1.80 -7.28 0.14
CA HIS A 143 2.62 -8.41 0.57
C HIS A 143 3.85 -7.98 1.37
N PHE A 144 4.44 -6.82 1.03
CA PHE A 144 5.62 -6.25 1.67
C PHE A 144 5.28 -4.89 2.28
N LEU A 145 5.77 -4.62 3.47
CA LEU A 145 5.52 -3.38 4.24
C LEU A 145 4.05 -3.12 4.63
N GLY A 146 3.11 -4.03 4.32
CA GLY A 146 1.72 -3.92 4.74
C GLY A 146 1.56 -4.09 6.26
N SER A 147 0.68 -3.30 6.89
CA SER A 147 0.31 -3.43 8.30
C SER A 147 -1.20 -3.22 8.49
N ASP A 148 -1.81 -4.05 9.34
CA ASP A 148 -3.21 -3.91 9.73
C ASP A 148 -3.45 -2.61 10.54
N LEU A 149 -2.39 -2.02 11.10
CA LEU A 149 -2.46 -0.78 11.87
C LEU A 149 -2.72 0.44 11.00
N CYS A 150 -2.46 0.37 9.68
CA CYS A 150 -2.76 1.42 8.72
C CYS A 150 -4.25 1.84 8.73
N SER A 151 -5.16 0.90 8.99
CA SER A 151 -6.59 1.18 9.05
C SER A 151 -7.02 2.14 10.17
N TYR A 152 -6.13 2.45 11.12
CA TYR A 152 -6.39 3.39 12.20
C TYR A 152 -6.07 4.84 11.84
N PHE A 153 -5.45 5.09 10.71
CA PHE A 153 -4.98 6.39 10.26
C PHE A 153 -5.60 6.76 8.90
N GLN A 154 -5.72 8.06 8.67
CA GLN A 154 -6.10 8.65 7.38
C GLN A 154 -4.86 9.16 6.61
N LEU A 155 -3.80 9.52 7.33
CA LEU A 155 -2.55 10.02 6.77
C LEU A 155 -1.85 8.93 5.92
N ASN A 156 -1.58 9.22 4.66
CA ASN A 156 -0.93 8.29 3.74
C ASN A 156 0.46 7.83 4.21
N ALA A 157 1.23 8.71 4.83
CA ALA A 157 2.55 8.38 5.36
C ALA A 157 2.54 7.51 6.63
N ALA A 158 1.38 7.26 7.27
CA ALA A 158 1.30 6.59 8.57
C ALA A 158 1.71 5.11 8.57
N CYS A 159 1.81 4.48 7.41
CA CYS A 159 2.07 3.05 7.28
C CYS A 159 3.49 2.70 6.85
N GLY A 160 4.36 3.68 6.75
CA GLY A 160 5.79 3.48 6.49
C GLY A 160 6.16 3.12 5.06
N ASN A 161 5.21 2.85 4.17
CA ASN A 161 5.51 2.45 2.82
C ASN A 161 4.98 3.38 1.71
N PRO A 162 3.94 4.16 1.92
CA PRO A 162 3.24 4.76 0.79
C PRO A 162 4.11 5.76 0.01
N THR A 163 4.46 6.86 0.64
CA THR A 163 5.11 7.94 -0.11
C THR A 163 6.58 7.64 -0.34
N PHE A 164 7.32 7.27 0.70
CA PHE A 164 8.76 7.00 0.61
C PHE A 164 9.08 5.93 -0.42
N VAL A 165 8.45 4.75 -0.33
CA VAL A 165 8.79 3.62 -1.21
C VAL A 165 8.46 3.94 -2.66
N PHE A 166 7.37 4.66 -2.93
CA PHE A 166 6.97 5.02 -4.30
C PHE A 166 7.81 6.13 -4.92
N ARG A 167 8.46 6.96 -4.10
CA ARG A 167 9.42 7.98 -4.58
C ARG A 167 10.83 7.44 -4.76
N THR A 168 11.21 6.44 -3.97
CA THR A 168 12.54 5.85 -3.97
C THR A 168 12.65 4.56 -4.75
N SER A 169 11.53 4.04 -5.26
CA SER A 169 11.48 2.82 -6.06
C SER A 169 10.25 2.80 -6.95
N SER A 170 10.16 1.79 -7.80
CA SER A 170 8.98 1.51 -8.61
C SER A 170 8.07 0.46 -7.95
N PHE A 171 7.93 0.52 -6.63
CA PHE A 171 7.10 -0.39 -5.86
C PHE A 171 5.64 -0.28 -6.30
N THR A 172 5.02 -1.38 -6.69
CA THR A 172 3.62 -1.36 -7.10
C THR A 172 2.69 -1.24 -5.90
N TRP A 173 1.63 -0.46 -6.02
CA TRP A 173 0.77 -0.06 -4.92
C TRP A 173 -0.72 -0.21 -5.24
N TRP A 174 -1.51 -0.46 -4.19
CA TRP A 174 -2.94 -0.61 -4.27
C TRP A 174 -3.64 0.71 -4.71
N PRO A 175 -4.54 0.66 -5.72
CA PRO A 175 -5.09 -0.51 -6.44
C PRO A 175 -4.50 -0.72 -7.84
N VAL A 176 -3.29 -0.22 -8.14
CA VAL A 176 -2.65 -0.25 -9.44
C VAL A 176 -1.87 -1.56 -9.60
N SER A 177 -2.54 -2.60 -10.09
CA SER A 177 -1.95 -3.93 -10.21
C SER A 177 -1.08 -4.10 -11.46
N SER A 178 -0.03 -4.90 -11.32
CA SER A 178 0.82 -5.42 -12.39
C SER A 178 0.99 -6.94 -12.26
N TRP A 179 1.75 -7.58 -13.12
CA TRP A 179 2.14 -8.97 -12.92
C TRP A 179 3.10 -9.07 -11.72
N GLY A 180 2.83 -10.01 -10.83
CA GLY A 180 3.67 -10.22 -9.66
C GLY A 180 3.54 -11.62 -9.09
N ALA A 181 4.57 -12.04 -8.37
CA ALA A 181 4.56 -13.27 -7.60
C ALA A 181 5.41 -13.11 -6.35
N HIS A 182 5.07 -13.87 -5.31
CA HIS A 182 5.87 -13.96 -4.10
C HIS A 182 5.89 -15.36 -3.51
N ALA A 183 6.91 -15.63 -2.70
CA ALA A 183 7.07 -16.85 -1.93
C ALA A 183 7.40 -16.49 -0.48
N LYS A 184 6.57 -16.92 0.46
CA LYS A 184 6.79 -16.76 1.90
C LYS A 184 6.99 -18.11 2.56
N ALA A 185 8.16 -18.31 3.17
CA ALA A 185 8.55 -19.57 3.83
C ALA A 185 8.70 -19.37 5.33
N TRP A 186 7.92 -20.09 6.13
CA TRP A 186 8.08 -20.17 7.59
C TRP A 186 9.17 -21.18 7.92
N ILE A 187 10.36 -20.68 8.28
CA ILE A 187 11.53 -21.48 8.67
C ILE A 187 11.28 -22.15 10.02
N THR A 188 10.66 -21.39 10.96
CA THR A 188 10.12 -21.87 12.24
C THR A 188 8.67 -21.37 12.37
N PRO A 189 7.92 -21.76 13.42
CA PRO A 189 6.57 -21.20 13.65
C PRO A 189 6.53 -19.68 13.81
N THR A 190 7.67 -19.02 14.03
CA THR A 190 7.75 -17.58 14.30
C THR A 190 8.72 -16.82 13.38
N VAL A 191 9.57 -17.51 12.61
CA VAL A 191 10.57 -16.90 11.71
C VAL A 191 10.22 -17.24 10.27
N TYR A 192 10.18 -16.22 9.42
CA TYR A 192 9.92 -16.40 7.98
C TYR A 192 10.92 -15.65 7.12
N ALA A 193 11.09 -16.15 5.90
CA ALA A 193 11.70 -15.46 4.79
C ALA A 193 10.61 -15.20 3.72
N HIS A 194 10.68 -14.06 3.05
CA HIS A 194 9.73 -13.64 2.05
C HIS A 194 10.46 -13.01 0.87
N LEU A 195 10.17 -13.45 -0.35
CA LEU A 195 10.74 -12.95 -1.58
C LEU A 195 9.63 -12.65 -2.57
N GLY A 196 9.81 -11.62 -3.38
CA GLY A 196 8.85 -11.24 -4.43
C GLY A 196 9.52 -10.79 -5.71
N ALA A 197 8.75 -10.79 -6.79
CA ALA A 197 9.11 -10.21 -8.07
C ALA A 197 7.85 -9.60 -8.69
N TYR A 198 7.90 -8.30 -9.05
CA TYR A 198 6.76 -7.57 -9.60
C TYR A 198 7.19 -6.77 -10.83
N GLU A 199 6.40 -6.87 -11.87
CA GLU A 199 6.55 -6.05 -13.08
C GLU A 199 6.42 -4.57 -12.71
N VAL A 200 7.32 -3.75 -13.23
CA VAL A 200 7.22 -2.30 -13.20
C VAL A 200 6.69 -1.82 -14.53
N ASN A 201 5.51 -1.24 -14.51
CA ASN A 201 4.84 -0.71 -15.68
C ASN A 201 4.11 0.59 -15.30
N PRO A 202 4.75 1.76 -15.47
CA PRO A 202 4.20 3.06 -15.09
C PRO A 202 2.84 3.36 -15.73
N HIS A 203 2.61 2.89 -16.96
CA HIS A 203 1.33 3.11 -17.67
C HIS A 203 0.13 2.45 -16.99
N GLN A 204 0.32 1.47 -16.10
CA GLN A 204 -0.78 0.91 -15.32
C GLN A 204 -1.40 1.95 -14.35
N ALA A 205 -0.67 3.02 -14.02
CA ALA A 205 -1.17 4.11 -13.16
C ALA A 205 -1.98 5.17 -13.94
N ASP A 206 -1.87 5.22 -15.26
CA ASP A 206 -2.52 6.24 -16.08
C ASP A 206 -4.05 6.22 -15.91
N ASN A 207 -4.66 7.40 -16.09
CA ASN A 207 -6.10 7.54 -16.11
C ASN A 207 -6.71 6.70 -17.24
N GLY A 208 -7.79 5.96 -16.92
CA GLY A 208 -8.44 5.05 -17.86
C GLY A 208 -7.84 3.65 -17.94
N GLN A 209 -6.75 3.37 -17.22
CA GLN A 209 -6.27 2.01 -17.02
C GLN A 209 -7.07 1.32 -15.92
N HIS A 210 -7.55 0.12 -16.20
CA HIS A 210 -8.43 -0.64 -15.30
C HIS A 210 -7.78 -1.92 -14.74
N GLY A 211 -6.46 -2.09 -14.89
CA GLY A 211 -5.73 -3.31 -14.51
C GLY A 211 -6.02 -4.51 -15.40
N LEU A 212 -6.66 -4.30 -16.57
CA LEU A 212 -7.03 -5.34 -17.53
C LEU A 212 -6.07 -5.44 -18.73
N THR A 213 -4.98 -4.67 -18.72
CA THR A 213 -3.92 -4.76 -19.72
C THR A 213 -2.97 -5.90 -19.33
N TRP A 214 -3.05 -7.04 -20.05
CA TRP A 214 -2.35 -8.28 -19.70
C TRP A 214 -0.97 -8.41 -20.36
N ASN A 215 -0.66 -7.59 -21.34
CA ASN A 215 0.66 -7.60 -21.97
C ASN A 215 1.67 -6.80 -21.16
N THR A 216 2.96 -7.05 -21.38
CA THR A 216 4.09 -6.42 -20.70
C THR A 216 4.82 -5.43 -21.63
N LYS A 217 4.16 -4.91 -22.67
CA LYS A 217 4.81 -4.12 -23.74
C LYS A 217 5.43 -2.83 -23.18
N ASP A 218 4.77 -2.19 -22.20
CA ASP A 218 5.18 -0.91 -21.65
C ASP A 218 5.87 -1.09 -20.28
N SER A 219 6.32 -2.31 -20.00
CA SER A 219 7.10 -2.62 -18.80
C SER A 219 8.50 -2.02 -18.93
N THR A 220 8.93 -1.28 -17.90
CA THR A 220 10.26 -0.69 -17.79
C THR A 220 11.24 -1.57 -17.01
N GLY A 221 10.74 -2.63 -16.34
CA GLY A 221 11.60 -3.53 -15.59
C GLY A 221 10.87 -4.35 -14.53
N VAL A 222 11.60 -4.69 -13.48
CA VAL A 222 11.12 -5.51 -12.37
C VAL A 222 11.66 -5.01 -11.05
N ILE A 223 10.80 -5.04 -10.00
CA ILE A 223 11.23 -4.83 -8.61
C ILE A 223 11.21 -6.15 -7.84
N LEU A 224 12.24 -6.38 -7.03
CA LEU A 224 12.51 -7.59 -6.28
C LEU A 224 12.54 -7.28 -4.78
N PRO A 225 11.39 -7.24 -4.08
CA PRO A 225 11.37 -7.08 -2.63
C PRO A 225 11.74 -8.38 -1.92
N PHE A 226 12.34 -8.23 -0.73
CA PHE A 226 12.66 -9.33 0.17
C PHE A 226 12.43 -8.94 1.63
N ALA A 227 12.17 -9.92 2.49
CA ALA A 227 12.08 -9.73 3.93
C ALA A 227 12.52 -10.97 4.70
N LEU A 228 13.06 -10.75 5.90
CA LEU A 228 13.29 -11.73 6.95
C LEU A 228 12.59 -11.22 8.20
N GLY A 229 11.62 -11.98 8.71
CA GLY A 229 10.81 -11.52 9.82
C GLY A 229 10.69 -12.53 10.96
N TYR A 230 10.51 -11.99 12.15
CA TYR A 230 10.03 -12.69 13.33
C TYR A 230 8.62 -12.19 13.63
N LYS A 231 7.65 -13.09 13.74
CA LYS A 231 6.26 -12.73 14.06
C LYS A 231 5.65 -13.76 14.99
N THR A 232 5.10 -13.29 16.10
CA THR A 232 4.26 -14.09 16.99
C THR A 232 2.79 -13.67 16.84
N THR A 233 1.90 -14.60 17.15
CA THR A 233 0.44 -14.39 17.12
C THR A 233 -0.14 -14.55 18.51
N PRO A 234 -1.42 -14.20 18.73
CA PRO A 234 -2.11 -14.46 20.00
C PRO A 234 -2.05 -15.91 20.49
N GLU A 235 -1.93 -16.86 19.58
CA GLU A 235 -1.84 -18.30 19.88
C GLU A 235 -0.42 -18.70 20.34
N THR A 236 0.60 -17.97 19.89
CA THR A 236 2.01 -18.29 20.16
C THR A 236 2.64 -17.42 21.25
N ALA A 237 2.04 -16.24 21.55
CA ALA A 237 2.54 -15.33 22.57
C ALA A 237 1.40 -14.54 23.24
N ARG A 238 1.50 -14.31 24.56
CA ARG A 238 0.55 -13.46 25.28
C ARG A 238 0.53 -12.02 24.73
N LEU A 239 1.69 -11.48 24.40
CA LEU A 239 1.89 -10.16 23.83
C LEU A 239 2.52 -10.34 22.44
N PRO A 240 1.70 -10.42 21.39
CA PRO A 240 2.20 -10.56 20.01
C PRO A 240 3.19 -9.49 19.62
N SER A 241 4.17 -9.87 18.83
CA SER A 241 5.18 -8.98 18.30
C SER A 241 5.56 -9.36 16.87
N MET A 242 6.03 -8.38 16.13
CA MET A 242 6.62 -8.54 14.81
C MET A 242 7.87 -7.66 14.72
N VAL A 243 8.95 -8.23 14.21
CA VAL A 243 10.14 -7.49 13.77
C VAL A 243 10.51 -8.03 12.40
N GLU A 244 10.66 -7.14 11.43
CA GLU A 244 10.98 -7.50 10.05
C GLU A 244 12.10 -6.59 9.52
N PHE A 245 13.16 -7.20 9.03
CA PHE A 245 14.16 -6.57 8.19
C PHE A 245 13.92 -6.98 6.74
N GLY A 246 13.94 -6.01 5.84
CA GLY A 246 13.76 -6.28 4.41
C GLY A 246 14.33 -5.18 3.55
N GLY A 247 13.97 -5.21 2.28
CA GLY A 247 14.40 -4.23 1.31
C GLY A 247 13.88 -4.57 -0.08
N TRP A 248 14.39 -3.85 -1.06
CA TRP A 248 14.07 -4.05 -2.47
C TRP A 248 15.28 -3.79 -3.34
N HIS A 249 15.31 -4.47 -4.46
CA HIS A 249 16.19 -4.17 -5.59
C HIS A 249 15.31 -3.89 -6.81
N ASP A 250 15.28 -2.61 -7.21
CA ASP A 250 14.51 -2.12 -8.34
C ASP A 250 15.42 -2.09 -9.57
N ARG A 251 15.01 -2.80 -10.63
CA ARG A 251 15.67 -2.89 -11.93
C ARG A 251 14.73 -2.39 -13.03
N SER A 252 14.25 -1.18 -12.86
CA SER A 252 13.42 -0.49 -13.82
C SER A 252 13.97 0.89 -14.13
N ASP A 253 13.57 1.43 -15.26
CA ASP A 253 13.97 2.77 -15.67
C ASP A 253 13.38 3.83 -14.73
N TYR A 254 14.21 4.78 -14.30
CA TYR A 254 13.79 5.94 -13.53
C TYR A 254 14.63 7.18 -13.86
N THR A 255 14.08 8.35 -13.57
CA THR A 255 14.71 9.64 -13.86
C THR A 255 15.58 10.10 -12.69
N ASP A 256 16.78 10.63 -12.98
CA ASP A 256 17.64 11.28 -12.00
C ASP A 256 16.93 12.51 -11.38
N PRO A 257 16.99 12.73 -10.07
CA PRO A 257 16.32 13.86 -9.44
C PRO A 257 16.97 15.22 -9.74
N LEU A 258 18.19 15.28 -10.26
CA LEU A 258 18.95 16.52 -10.49
C LEU A 258 19.70 16.54 -11.83
N ALA A 259 20.47 15.48 -12.11
CA ALA A 259 21.50 15.53 -13.16
C ALA A 259 20.95 15.19 -14.58
N ASP A 260 21.56 15.78 -15.59
CA ASP A 260 21.46 15.36 -16.99
C ASP A 260 22.47 14.24 -17.31
N ALA A 261 22.49 13.78 -18.56
CA ALA A 261 23.38 12.70 -19.01
C ALA A 261 24.89 13.06 -18.94
N ASN A 262 25.25 14.34 -18.74
CA ASN A 262 26.62 14.80 -18.59
C ASN A 262 27.02 14.96 -17.10
N GLY A 263 26.06 14.81 -16.18
CA GLY A 263 26.23 15.00 -14.75
C GLY A 263 26.05 16.44 -14.29
N ASP A 264 25.62 17.35 -15.17
CA ASP A 264 25.29 18.73 -14.81
C ASP A 264 23.82 18.83 -14.37
N PRO A 265 23.44 19.77 -13.46
CA PRO A 265 22.04 19.97 -13.12
C PRO A 265 21.18 20.26 -14.36
N ALA A 266 20.21 19.42 -14.65
CA ALA A 266 19.36 19.48 -15.85
C ALA A 266 18.62 20.84 -15.97
N GLN A 267 18.18 21.39 -14.84
CA GLN A 267 17.57 22.72 -14.77
C GLN A 267 18.51 23.85 -15.28
N SER A 268 19.81 23.70 -15.08
CA SER A 268 20.82 24.70 -15.51
C SER A 268 21.28 24.46 -16.94
N SER A 269 21.45 23.22 -17.36
CA SER A 269 21.91 22.85 -18.71
C SER A 269 20.80 22.95 -19.76
N GLY A 270 19.52 22.82 -19.35
CA GLY A 270 18.38 22.71 -20.26
C GLY A 270 18.28 21.37 -20.99
N LEU A 271 19.11 20.39 -20.65
CA LEU A 271 19.07 19.04 -21.19
C LEU A 271 18.08 18.17 -20.40
N PRO A 272 17.57 17.07 -20.97
CA PRO A 272 16.75 16.11 -20.26
C PRO A 272 17.50 15.49 -19.07
N TYR A 273 16.79 15.20 -18.00
CA TYR A 273 17.34 14.45 -16.87
C TYR A 273 17.89 13.10 -17.31
N ALA A 274 18.97 12.64 -16.67
CA ALA A 274 19.55 11.34 -16.90
C ALA A 274 18.55 10.22 -16.55
N MET A 275 18.67 9.10 -17.23
CA MET A 275 17.90 7.89 -16.97
C MET A 275 18.80 6.85 -16.35
N HIS A 276 18.32 6.20 -15.30
CA HIS A 276 18.96 5.09 -14.59
C HIS A 276 18.09 3.85 -14.65
N ASP A 277 18.67 2.68 -14.39
CA ASP A 277 18.00 1.37 -14.49
C ASP A 277 18.13 0.51 -13.22
N ARG A 278 18.66 1.10 -12.11
CA ARG A 278 18.91 0.36 -10.87
C ARG A 278 18.94 1.27 -9.66
N ARG A 279 18.19 0.88 -8.62
CA ARG A 279 18.25 1.48 -7.29
C ARG A 279 17.82 0.45 -6.23
N SER A 280 18.24 0.63 -4.98
CA SER A 280 17.95 -0.29 -3.89
C SER A 280 17.70 0.44 -2.58
N GLY A 281 16.85 -0.14 -1.75
CA GLY A 281 16.60 0.34 -0.40
C GLY A 281 16.41 -0.81 0.59
N VAL A 282 16.51 -0.48 1.86
CA VAL A 282 16.32 -1.40 2.97
C VAL A 282 15.36 -0.82 4.00
N TYR A 283 14.76 -1.68 4.81
CA TYR A 283 13.90 -1.26 5.89
C TYR A 283 14.02 -2.16 7.12
N LEU A 284 13.73 -1.56 8.27
CA LEU A 284 13.47 -2.26 9.52
C LEU A 284 12.12 -1.79 10.05
N ARG A 285 11.25 -2.72 10.46
CA ARG A 285 9.98 -2.38 11.08
C ARG A 285 9.67 -3.28 12.26
N PHE A 286 8.86 -2.77 13.18
CA PHE A 286 8.36 -3.54 14.29
C PHE A 286 6.92 -3.18 14.64
N GLU A 287 6.21 -4.16 15.22
CA GLU A 287 4.93 -4.00 15.91
C GLU A 287 5.01 -4.78 17.22
N GLN A 288 4.68 -4.16 18.34
CA GLN A 288 4.75 -4.79 19.66
C GLN A 288 3.49 -4.49 20.47
N GLN A 289 2.75 -5.52 20.82
CA GLN A 289 1.70 -5.37 21.82
C GLN A 289 2.32 -5.23 23.21
N LEU A 290 2.03 -4.13 23.92
CA LEU A 290 2.56 -3.85 25.26
C LEU A 290 1.61 -4.27 26.35
N THR A 291 0.29 -4.14 26.11
CA THR A 291 -0.73 -4.54 27.07
C THR A 291 -1.82 -5.35 26.39
N ARG A 292 -2.38 -6.33 27.12
CA ARG A 292 -3.49 -7.17 26.66
C ARG A 292 -4.25 -7.70 27.86
N PRO A 293 -5.58 -7.48 27.98
CA PRO A 293 -6.35 -7.93 29.12
C PRO A 293 -6.35 -9.45 29.32
N SER A 294 -6.50 -10.21 28.22
CA SER A 294 -6.41 -11.66 28.21
C SER A 294 -5.97 -12.20 26.85
N VAL A 295 -5.65 -13.47 26.73
CA VAL A 295 -5.23 -14.11 25.48
C VAL A 295 -6.33 -14.14 24.39
N ASN A 296 -7.60 -14.04 24.81
CA ASN A 296 -8.73 -14.02 23.89
C ASN A 296 -9.27 -12.60 23.64
N ASP A 297 -8.55 -11.57 24.08
CA ASP A 297 -8.93 -10.17 23.95
C ASP A 297 -7.89 -9.46 23.06
N ASP A 298 -8.32 -8.78 22.04
CA ASP A 298 -7.45 -8.04 21.11
C ASP A 298 -7.26 -6.57 21.52
N ARG A 299 -7.85 -6.15 22.65
CA ARG A 299 -7.68 -4.82 23.23
C ARG A 299 -6.29 -4.64 23.82
N GLY A 300 -5.94 -3.40 24.06
CA GLY A 300 -4.68 -3.00 24.68
C GLY A 300 -3.86 -2.09 23.79
N LEU A 301 -2.64 -1.81 24.25
CA LEU A 301 -1.71 -0.91 23.59
C LEU A 301 -0.77 -1.69 22.67
N ILE A 302 -0.73 -1.27 21.41
CA ILE A 302 0.26 -1.70 20.41
C ILE A 302 1.11 -0.49 20.06
N VAL A 303 2.43 -0.64 20.03
CA VAL A 303 3.38 0.33 19.49
C VAL A 303 4.00 -0.22 18.23
N PHE A 304 4.30 0.66 17.28
CA PHE A 304 4.90 0.29 15.99
C PHE A 304 5.87 1.36 15.52
N GLY A 305 6.74 0.99 14.60
CA GLY A 305 7.62 1.94 13.93
C GLY A 305 8.30 1.32 12.73
N ASN A 306 8.68 2.17 11.79
CA ASN A 306 9.36 1.82 10.57
C ASN A 306 10.56 2.77 10.37
N ALA A 307 11.65 2.23 9.81
CA ALA A 307 12.79 2.99 9.33
C ALA A 307 13.18 2.44 7.96
N LEU A 308 13.14 3.30 6.95
CA LEU A 308 13.45 2.95 5.56
C LEU A 308 14.58 3.84 5.07
N ARG A 309 15.48 3.31 4.25
CA ARG A 309 16.59 4.06 3.67
C ARG A 309 16.92 3.58 2.26
N GLN A 310 17.17 4.55 1.38
CA GLN A 310 17.82 4.32 0.09
C GLN A 310 19.30 3.99 0.31
N VAL A 311 19.84 2.96 -0.37
CA VAL A 311 21.21 2.51 -0.19
C VAL A 311 22.01 2.43 -1.50
N ASP A 312 21.34 2.47 -2.65
CA ASP A 312 21.96 2.45 -3.98
C ASP A 312 21.04 3.16 -4.99
N GLY A 313 21.63 3.91 -5.93
CA GLY A 313 20.92 4.71 -6.92
C GLY A 313 20.47 6.07 -6.39
N GLU A 314 20.00 6.92 -7.30
CA GLU A 314 19.54 8.27 -6.99
C GLU A 314 18.03 8.26 -6.63
N ALA A 315 17.64 9.04 -5.65
CA ALA A 315 16.26 9.07 -5.18
C ALA A 315 15.83 10.46 -4.71
N ILE A 316 14.53 10.72 -4.71
CA ILE A 316 13.95 11.96 -4.18
C ILE A 316 14.04 12.00 -2.65
N GLU A 317 13.81 10.88 -1.98
CA GLU A 317 13.92 10.74 -0.52
C GLU A 317 15.04 9.75 -0.19
N ASP A 318 15.89 10.06 0.79
CA ASP A 318 16.97 9.20 1.23
C ASP A 318 16.63 8.36 2.45
N TYR A 319 15.79 8.85 3.39
CA TYR A 319 15.24 8.04 4.46
C TYR A 319 13.83 8.47 4.91
N PHE A 320 13.15 7.51 5.54
CA PHE A 320 11.85 7.69 6.19
C PHE A 320 11.86 7.01 7.55
N ILE A 321 11.23 7.65 8.53
CA ILE A 321 11.04 7.08 9.87
C ILE A 321 9.61 7.38 10.32
N ASP A 322 8.96 6.40 10.93
CA ASP A 322 7.74 6.63 11.70
C ASP A 322 7.77 5.93 13.06
N LEU A 323 6.96 6.44 13.97
CA LEU A 323 6.69 5.85 15.27
C LEU A 323 5.26 6.16 15.68
N GLY A 324 4.54 5.15 16.15
CA GLY A 324 3.16 5.35 16.55
C GLY A 324 2.65 4.33 17.55
N PHE A 325 1.41 4.53 17.96
CA PHE A 325 0.70 3.57 18.79
C PHE A 325 -0.78 3.48 18.41
N VAL A 326 -1.38 2.34 18.73
CA VAL A 326 -2.82 2.11 18.71
C VAL A 326 -3.24 1.53 20.04
N GLN A 327 -4.10 2.24 20.77
CA GLN A 327 -4.72 1.77 22.00
C GLN A 327 -6.17 1.37 21.71
N LYS A 328 -6.47 0.07 21.80
CA LYS A 328 -7.82 -0.47 21.61
C LYS A 328 -8.53 -0.61 22.97
N GLY A 329 -9.81 -0.24 23.05
CA GLY A 329 -10.61 -0.40 24.25
C GLY A 329 -10.20 0.52 25.40
N THR A 330 -9.86 1.77 25.09
CA THR A 330 -9.43 2.79 26.07
C THR A 330 -10.47 3.05 27.14
N PHE A 331 -11.74 3.10 26.77
CA PHE A 331 -12.84 3.44 27.68
C PHE A 331 -13.69 2.22 28.00
N ARG A 332 -14.02 2.02 29.30
CA ARG A 332 -14.80 0.84 29.78
C ARG A 332 -16.14 0.68 29.06
N ASN A 333 -16.83 1.77 28.80
CA ASN A 333 -18.15 1.77 28.13
C ASN A 333 -18.06 1.73 26.60
N ARG A 334 -16.85 1.77 26.04
CA ARG A 334 -16.54 1.78 24.61
C ARG A 334 -15.39 0.81 24.31
N PRO A 335 -15.57 -0.51 24.55
CA PRO A 335 -14.48 -1.48 24.48
C PRO A 335 -13.96 -1.73 23.06
N LEU A 336 -14.69 -1.32 22.02
CA LEU A 336 -14.31 -1.48 20.62
C LEU A 336 -13.70 -0.22 20.00
N ASP A 337 -13.71 0.90 20.74
CA ASP A 337 -13.11 2.14 20.27
C ASP A 337 -11.59 2.10 20.39
N SER A 338 -10.94 2.97 19.61
CA SER A 338 -9.48 3.06 19.59
C SER A 338 -9.01 4.51 19.62
N VAL A 339 -7.86 4.73 20.25
CA VAL A 339 -7.06 5.96 20.11
C VAL A 339 -5.79 5.58 19.38
N ALA A 340 -5.42 6.32 18.34
CA ALA A 340 -4.20 6.08 17.60
C ALA A 340 -3.44 7.39 17.39
N PHE A 341 -2.10 7.29 17.43
CA PHE A 341 -1.21 8.41 17.15
C PHE A 341 -0.02 7.90 16.33
N VAL A 342 0.42 8.73 15.38
CA VAL A 342 1.64 8.48 14.62
C VAL A 342 2.36 9.81 14.36
N ILE A 343 3.68 9.75 14.35
CA ILE A 343 4.57 10.78 13.83
C ILE A 343 5.42 10.17 12.73
N THR A 344 5.55 10.87 11.61
CA THR A 344 6.34 10.45 10.45
C THR A 344 7.34 11.53 10.08
N GLN A 345 8.51 11.15 9.62
CA GLN A 345 9.50 12.05 9.04
C GLN A 345 9.97 11.50 7.70
N GLN A 346 9.86 12.31 6.67
CA GLN A 346 10.41 12.11 5.33
C GLN A 346 11.61 13.04 5.17
N HIS A 347 12.75 12.51 4.74
CA HIS A 347 13.94 13.29 4.46
C HIS A 347 14.30 13.18 2.97
N TYR A 348 14.50 14.32 2.34
CA TYR A 348 14.74 14.45 0.91
C TYR A 348 16.23 14.50 0.63
N SER A 349 16.66 13.89 -0.47
CA SER A 349 18.06 13.87 -0.89
C SER A 349 18.55 15.29 -1.23
N ASP A 350 19.86 15.48 -1.12
CA ASP A 350 20.50 16.75 -1.47
C ASP A 350 20.26 17.09 -2.94
N GLU A 351 20.27 16.09 -3.84
CA GLU A 351 20.01 16.22 -5.26
C GLU A 351 18.58 16.73 -5.53
N ALA A 352 17.59 16.14 -4.87
CA ALA A 352 16.19 16.58 -5.02
C ALA A 352 15.98 18.01 -4.51
N ILE A 353 16.59 18.38 -3.38
CA ILE A 353 16.50 19.73 -2.83
C ILE A 353 17.27 20.73 -3.70
N ASP A 354 18.43 20.37 -4.23
CA ASP A 354 19.17 21.22 -5.16
C ASP A 354 18.39 21.47 -6.45
N ASN A 355 17.70 20.46 -6.98
CA ASN A 355 16.83 20.64 -8.14
C ASN A 355 15.69 21.63 -7.85
N LEU A 356 15.00 21.48 -6.71
CA LEU A 356 13.96 22.43 -6.28
C LEU A 356 14.54 23.84 -6.05
N ARG A 357 15.70 23.96 -5.46
CA ARG A 357 16.38 25.24 -5.25
C ARG A 357 16.74 25.95 -6.56
N LEU A 358 17.26 25.21 -7.53
CA LEU A 358 17.56 25.74 -8.88
C LEU A 358 16.31 26.16 -9.61
N THR A 359 15.25 25.34 -9.55
CA THR A 359 13.95 25.65 -10.14
C THR A 359 13.33 26.90 -9.51
N ARG A 360 13.37 27.01 -8.16
CA ARG A 360 12.94 28.19 -7.42
C ARG A 360 13.68 29.45 -7.87
N ALA A 361 15.01 29.38 -8.01
CA ALA A 361 15.82 30.52 -8.45
C ALA A 361 15.49 30.94 -9.91
N ALA A 362 15.25 29.97 -10.79
CA ALA A 362 14.85 30.23 -12.18
C ALA A 362 13.50 30.94 -12.28
N ASN A 363 12.61 30.72 -11.30
CA ASN A 363 11.29 31.37 -11.19
C ASN A 363 11.30 32.67 -10.37
N GLY A 364 12.50 33.19 -10.03
CA GLY A 364 12.67 34.45 -9.33
C GLY A 364 12.54 34.36 -7.80
N GLY A 365 12.46 33.19 -7.23
CA GLY A 365 12.50 32.94 -5.79
C GLY A 365 13.92 32.88 -5.24
N SER A 366 14.05 32.71 -3.93
CA SER A 366 15.33 32.62 -3.24
C SER A 366 15.30 31.61 -2.09
N GLY A 367 16.48 31.26 -1.58
CA GLY A 367 16.62 30.26 -0.51
C GLY A 367 16.53 28.82 -1.02
N SER A 368 16.58 27.88 -0.08
CA SER A 368 16.46 26.44 -0.34
C SER A 368 15.21 25.89 0.34
N PRO A 369 14.45 25.00 -0.28
CA PRO A 369 13.39 24.25 0.38
C PRO A 369 13.92 23.47 1.59
N HIS A 370 13.00 23.09 2.49
CA HIS A 370 13.34 22.25 3.63
C HIS A 370 13.71 20.83 3.19
N HIS A 371 14.75 20.26 3.81
CA HIS A 371 15.20 18.88 3.56
C HIS A 371 14.28 17.81 4.17
N SER A 372 13.29 18.18 4.97
CA SER A 372 12.43 17.19 5.59
C SER A 372 11.02 17.74 5.83
N GLN A 373 10.05 16.85 5.72
CA GLN A 373 8.68 17.03 6.16
C GLN A 373 8.39 16.12 7.36
N THR A 374 7.74 16.68 8.38
CA THR A 374 7.24 15.89 9.52
C THR A 374 5.72 15.98 9.55
N MET A 375 5.04 14.84 9.65
CA MET A 375 3.59 14.80 9.76
C MET A 375 3.18 14.01 11.01
N MET A 376 2.09 14.44 11.65
CA MET A 376 1.53 13.79 12.83
C MET A 376 0.04 13.61 12.64
N GLU A 377 -0.49 12.49 13.10
CA GLU A 377 -1.94 12.25 13.17
C GLU A 377 -2.34 11.73 14.54
N LEU A 378 -3.40 12.31 15.09
CA LEU A 378 -4.14 11.80 16.24
C LEU A 378 -5.55 11.41 15.79
N SER A 379 -5.92 10.15 15.96
CA SER A 379 -7.19 9.58 15.50
C SER A 379 -7.96 8.93 16.65
N TYR A 380 -9.29 9.12 16.69
CA TYR A 380 -10.20 8.43 17.58
C TYR A 380 -11.23 7.60 16.82
N GLY A 381 -11.03 6.29 16.79
CA GLY A 381 -11.92 5.35 16.11
C GLY A 381 -13.10 4.97 16.96
N ILE A 382 -14.31 5.30 16.50
CA ILE A 382 -15.60 5.00 17.14
C ILE A 382 -16.22 3.83 16.41
N GLN A 383 -16.28 2.66 17.03
CA GLN A 383 -16.99 1.50 16.46
C GLN A 383 -18.48 1.62 16.77
N LEU A 384 -19.27 2.06 15.79
CA LEU A 384 -20.71 2.25 15.95
C LEU A 384 -21.49 0.93 15.88
N THR A 385 -21.10 0.07 14.94
CA THR A 385 -21.63 -1.28 14.77
C THR A 385 -20.49 -2.21 14.35
N PRO A 386 -20.64 -3.53 14.34
CA PRO A 386 -19.62 -4.44 13.79
C PRO A 386 -19.21 -4.15 12.32
N ALA A 387 -20.08 -3.44 11.59
CA ALA A 387 -19.85 -3.11 10.18
C ALA A 387 -19.44 -1.65 9.92
N LEU A 388 -19.64 -0.74 10.89
CA LEU A 388 -19.43 0.70 10.70
C LEU A 388 -18.52 1.28 11.77
N ARG A 389 -17.39 1.81 11.35
CA ARG A 389 -16.45 2.61 12.13
C ARG A 389 -16.37 4.01 11.58
N ILE A 390 -16.34 5.02 12.43
CA ILE A 390 -16.00 6.40 12.08
C ILE A 390 -14.79 6.84 12.90
N ALA A 391 -13.90 7.63 12.31
CA ALA A 391 -12.66 8.04 12.95
C ALA A 391 -12.36 9.52 12.65
N PRO A 392 -12.87 10.46 13.48
CA PRO A 392 -12.36 11.83 13.46
C PRO A 392 -10.86 11.84 13.79
N ASN A 393 -10.13 12.70 13.10
CA ASN A 393 -8.69 12.84 13.30
C ASN A 393 -8.22 14.30 13.14
N LEU A 394 -7.02 14.55 13.64
CA LEU A 394 -6.29 15.81 13.49
C LEU A 394 -4.92 15.48 12.92
N ILE A 395 -4.53 16.20 11.87
CA ILE A 395 -3.24 16.05 11.21
C ILE A 395 -2.51 17.39 11.26
N TYR A 396 -1.19 17.33 11.51
CA TYR A 396 -0.33 18.51 11.45
C TYR A 396 0.89 18.21 10.59
N ALA A 397 1.10 19.01 9.55
CA ALA A 397 2.24 18.93 8.66
C ALA A 397 3.20 20.09 8.94
N ILE A 398 4.45 19.77 9.26
CA ILE A 398 5.54 20.71 9.48
C ILE A 398 6.45 20.65 8.27
N HIS A 399 6.73 21.80 7.68
CA HIS A 399 7.50 21.94 6.46
C HIS A 399 6.97 21.03 5.33
N PRO A 400 5.71 21.24 4.85
CA PRO A 400 5.15 20.47 3.76
C PRO A 400 6.09 20.46 2.56
N ASP A 401 6.21 19.31 1.91
CA ASP A 401 7.07 19.16 0.73
C ASP A 401 6.58 19.99 -0.47
N GLN A 402 7.44 20.21 -1.46
CA GLN A 402 7.13 21.04 -2.62
C GLN A 402 7.17 20.25 -3.95
N PHE A 403 7.14 18.92 -3.88
CA PHE A 403 7.26 18.10 -5.08
C PHE A 403 5.97 18.07 -5.93
N ALA A 404 4.83 18.50 -5.39
CA ALA A 404 3.61 18.70 -6.18
C ALA A 404 3.74 19.89 -7.15
N GLU A 405 4.42 20.97 -6.72
CA GLU A 405 4.67 22.16 -7.52
C GLU A 405 6.12 22.62 -7.37
N PRO A 406 7.05 22.03 -8.16
CA PRO A 406 8.49 22.27 -8.03
C PRO A 406 8.93 23.71 -8.31
N ASP A 407 8.15 24.50 -9.03
CA ASP A 407 8.44 25.88 -9.46
C ASP A 407 8.05 26.94 -8.42
N ARG A 408 7.66 26.54 -7.21
CA ARG A 408 7.35 27.46 -6.11
C ARG A 408 8.55 28.35 -5.75
N THR A 409 8.23 29.63 -5.51
CA THR A 409 9.23 30.66 -5.15
C THR A 409 9.44 30.81 -3.65
N GLN A 410 8.58 30.20 -2.82
CA GLN A 410 8.60 30.27 -1.35
C GLN A 410 8.22 28.93 -0.72
N ASP A 411 8.57 28.75 0.56
CA ASP A 411 8.14 27.57 1.32
C ASP A 411 6.67 27.62 1.65
N LEU A 412 6.06 26.43 1.72
CA LEU A 412 4.69 26.29 2.19
C LEU A 412 4.61 26.53 3.70
N PRO A 413 3.57 27.22 4.20
CA PRO A 413 3.28 27.27 5.62
C PRO A 413 2.98 25.87 6.17
N ASN A 414 3.27 25.65 7.46
CA ASN A 414 2.82 24.46 8.16
C ASN A 414 1.29 24.35 8.05
N ALA A 415 0.78 23.12 7.90
CA ALA A 415 -0.65 22.90 7.68
C ALA A 415 -1.29 22.16 8.86
N PHE A 416 -2.47 22.64 9.29
CA PHE A 416 -3.31 22.02 10.32
C PHE A 416 -4.64 21.57 9.71
N ILE A 417 -4.90 20.27 9.77
CA ILE A 417 -6.01 19.62 9.07
C ILE A 417 -6.89 18.88 10.09
N ALA A 418 -8.21 18.96 9.91
CA ALA A 418 -9.16 18.06 10.55
C ALA A 418 -9.69 17.06 9.51
N GLY A 419 -9.75 15.80 9.88
CA GLY A 419 -10.21 14.72 9.02
C GLY A 419 -11.32 13.89 9.65
N LEU A 420 -12.03 13.16 8.80
CA LEU A 420 -13.02 12.15 9.19
C LEU A 420 -12.93 10.96 8.26
N ARG A 421 -12.49 9.82 8.79
CA ARG A 421 -12.52 8.54 8.06
C ARG A 421 -13.78 7.76 8.44
N VAL A 422 -14.40 7.13 7.45
CA VAL A 422 -15.56 6.24 7.60
C VAL A 422 -15.25 4.93 6.93
N ASP A 423 -15.30 3.83 7.68
CA ASP A 423 -15.11 2.47 7.18
C ASP A 423 -16.41 1.68 7.32
N LEU A 424 -16.96 1.19 6.21
CA LEU A 424 -18.17 0.37 6.15
C LEU A 424 -17.85 -1.01 5.55
N SER A 425 -17.96 -2.06 6.36
CA SER A 425 -17.85 -3.44 5.88
C SER A 425 -19.21 -3.98 5.43
N LEU A 426 -19.35 -4.31 4.16
CA LEU A 426 -20.53 -4.93 3.57
C LEU A 426 -20.43 -6.47 3.56
N THR A 427 -19.27 -7.03 3.88
CA THR A 427 -19.01 -8.49 3.90
C THR A 427 -20.00 -9.30 4.76
N PRO A 428 -20.40 -8.86 5.98
CA PRO A 428 -21.37 -9.60 6.78
C PRO A 428 -22.74 -9.71 6.09
N ALA A 429 -23.20 -8.64 5.45
CA ALA A 429 -24.47 -8.62 4.71
C ALA A 429 -24.43 -9.56 3.48
N LEU A 430 -23.33 -9.56 2.73
CA LEU A 430 -23.14 -10.46 1.59
C LEU A 430 -23.13 -11.94 2.01
N LYS A 431 -22.45 -12.26 3.10
CA LYS A 431 -22.45 -13.64 3.66
C LYS A 431 -23.84 -14.08 4.13
N ALA A 432 -24.64 -13.17 4.67
CA ALA A 432 -26.01 -13.46 5.09
C ALA A 432 -26.92 -13.70 3.87
N ALA A 433 -26.84 -12.87 2.83
CA ALA A 433 -27.59 -13.00 1.59
C ALA A 433 -27.25 -14.31 0.85
N GLY A 434 -25.97 -14.67 0.75
CA GLY A 434 -25.52 -15.92 0.14
C GLY A 434 -26.10 -17.16 0.82
N ARG A 435 -26.16 -17.18 2.17
CA ARG A 435 -26.77 -18.27 2.95
C ARG A 435 -28.28 -18.38 2.77
N GLN A 436 -28.99 -17.29 2.49
CA GLN A 436 -30.44 -17.35 2.19
C GLN A 436 -30.69 -17.92 0.79
N PHE A 437 -29.82 -17.58 -0.18
CA PHE A 437 -29.91 -18.09 -1.56
C PHE A 437 -29.69 -19.62 -1.61
N THR A 438 -28.69 -20.14 -0.91
CA THR A 438 -28.46 -21.60 -0.82
C THR A 438 -29.57 -22.35 -0.13
N ARG A 439 -30.19 -21.79 0.92
CA ARG A 439 -31.33 -22.40 1.62
C ARG A 439 -32.60 -22.42 0.77
N SER A 440 -32.82 -21.48 -0.13
CA SER A 440 -33.97 -21.49 -1.04
C SER A 440 -33.78 -22.45 -2.23
N ALA A 441 -32.53 -22.55 -2.73
CA ALA A 441 -32.19 -23.47 -3.82
C ALA A 441 -32.23 -24.97 -3.43
N THR A 442 -32.08 -25.29 -2.14
CA THR A 442 -32.17 -26.66 -1.60
C THR A 442 -33.62 -27.08 -1.21
N LYS A 443 -34.61 -26.16 -1.28
CA LYS A 443 -35.99 -26.39 -0.94
C LYS A 443 -36.93 -26.44 -2.17
N GLY A 444 -36.45 -26.21 -3.36
CA GLY A 444 -37.12 -26.37 -4.65
C GLY A 444 -36.53 -27.57 -5.42
#